data_b9cea56b5400e154c283b32fcf0b7716
#
_entry.id   b9cea56b5400e154c283b32fcf0b7716
#
_cell.length_a   1.000
_cell.length_b   1.000
_cell.length_c   1.000
_cell.angle_alpha   90.00
_cell.angle_beta   90.00
_cell.angle_gamma   90.00
#
_symmetry.space_group_name_H-M   'P 1'
#
loop_
_entity.id
_entity.type
_entity.pdbx_description
1 polymer ?
#
loop_
_entity_poly.entity_id
_entity_poly.type
_entity_poly.pdbx_seq_one_letter_code
_entity_poly.pdbx_strand_id
1 'polypeptide(L)'
;MTVTTDAKNGGGQAARPAQEDLVSLTIDGIALSVPKGTLVIRAAEQLGIEIPRFCDHPALDPAGACRQCIVEVEGQRKPMASCTITCTEGMVVKTQLSSPVAEKAQRGVMELLLINHPLDCPVCDKGGECPSRTRR
;
A
#
# COMPACT_ATOMS: atom_id res chain seq x y z
N MET A 1 -41.10 7.90 -45.14
CA MET A 1 -40.35 6.90 -44.36
C MET A 1 -39.26 7.63 -43.61
N THR A 2 -39.50 7.97 -42.33
CA THR A 2 -38.56 8.70 -41.47
C THR A 2 -38.09 7.71 -40.41
N VAL A 3 -36.79 7.42 -40.41
CA VAL A 3 -36.14 6.56 -39.42
C VAL A 3 -35.52 7.47 -38.34
N THR A 4 -36.10 7.44 -37.15
CA THR A 4 -35.58 8.09 -35.95
C THR A 4 -34.65 7.10 -35.23
N THR A 5 -33.37 7.40 -35.20
CA THR A 5 -32.38 6.66 -34.41
C THR A 5 -32.24 7.33 -33.04
N ASP A 6 -32.85 6.73 -32.03
CA ASP A 6 -32.59 7.07 -30.62
C ASP A 6 -31.24 6.49 -30.15
N ALA A 7 -30.25 7.35 -30.06
CA ALA A 7 -28.97 7.02 -29.43
C ALA A 7 -29.12 7.16 -27.90
N LYS A 8 -29.33 6.05 -27.18
CA LYS A 8 -29.21 5.98 -25.73
C LYS A 8 -27.75 6.05 -25.35
N ASN A 9 -27.33 7.22 -24.90
CA ASN A 9 -26.04 7.49 -24.31
C ASN A 9 -26.05 6.95 -22.88
N GLY A 10 -25.56 5.71 -22.68
CA GLY A 10 -25.38 5.08 -21.38
C GLY A 10 -24.09 5.53 -20.74
N GLY A 11 -24.08 6.73 -20.15
CA GLY A 11 -23.00 7.16 -19.27
C GLY A 11 -23.01 6.34 -17.98
N GLY A 12 -22.15 5.33 -17.89
CA GLY A 12 -21.88 4.62 -16.64
C GLY A 12 -21.23 5.56 -15.64
N GLN A 13 -22.03 6.19 -14.78
CA GLN A 13 -21.52 6.84 -13.59
C GLN A 13 -20.97 5.75 -12.68
N ALA A 14 -19.65 5.76 -12.44
CA ALA A 14 -19.06 5.00 -11.36
C ALA A 14 -19.77 5.38 -10.05
N ALA A 15 -20.49 4.45 -9.45
CA ALA A 15 -21.21 4.64 -8.21
C ALA A 15 -20.20 5.10 -7.14
N ARG A 16 -20.38 6.30 -6.62
CA ARG A 16 -19.69 6.75 -5.42
C ARG A 16 -20.14 5.81 -4.28
N PRO A 17 -19.21 5.20 -3.52
CA PRO A 17 -19.62 4.37 -2.40
C PRO A 17 -20.52 5.18 -1.47
N ALA A 18 -21.62 4.58 -1.04
CA ALA A 18 -22.52 5.18 -0.08
C ALA A 18 -21.73 5.51 1.20
N GLN A 19 -22.08 6.60 1.86
CA GLN A 19 -21.39 7.11 3.06
C GLN A 19 -21.35 6.07 4.22
N GLU A 20 -22.17 5.04 4.16
CA GLU A 20 -22.27 3.95 5.15
C GLU A 20 -21.13 2.93 5.06
N ASP A 21 -20.36 2.92 3.97
CA ASP A 21 -19.26 1.97 3.74
C ASP A 21 -17.85 2.58 3.97
N LEU A 22 -17.78 3.75 4.60
CA LEU A 22 -16.50 4.39 4.91
C LEU A 22 -16.01 3.98 6.29
N VAL A 23 -14.72 3.71 6.39
CA VAL A 23 -14.00 3.35 7.60
C VAL A 23 -13.01 4.47 7.91
N SER A 24 -13.03 4.98 9.14
CA SER A 24 -12.13 6.02 9.61
C SER A 24 -10.93 5.40 10.32
N LEU A 25 -9.72 5.80 9.93
CA LEU A 25 -8.48 5.36 10.55
C LEU A 25 -7.48 6.52 10.62
N THR A 26 -6.43 6.30 11.38
CA THR A 26 -5.34 7.28 11.51
C THR A 26 -4.02 6.63 11.06
N ILE A 27 -3.31 7.30 10.15
CA ILE A 27 -1.97 6.88 9.71
C ILE A 27 -0.99 8.00 10.04
N ASP A 28 0.03 7.70 10.83
CA ASP A 28 1.05 8.66 11.30
C ASP A 28 0.47 9.96 11.89
N GLY A 29 -0.68 9.85 12.59
CA GLY A 29 -1.38 10.99 13.18
C GLY A 29 -2.31 11.73 12.23
N ILE A 30 -2.44 11.33 10.97
CA ILE A 30 -3.34 11.92 9.98
C ILE A 30 -4.60 11.07 9.88
N ALA A 31 -5.76 11.66 10.17
CA ALA A 31 -7.04 10.98 10.03
C ALA A 31 -7.46 10.88 8.56
N LEU A 32 -7.95 9.71 8.17
CA LEU A 32 -8.40 9.41 6.81
C LEU A 32 -9.64 8.51 6.87
N SER A 33 -10.57 8.73 5.94
CA SER A 33 -11.72 7.86 5.73
C SER A 33 -11.63 7.20 4.38
N VAL A 34 -11.68 5.87 4.36
CA VAL A 34 -11.54 5.05 3.13
C VAL A 34 -12.69 4.07 3.03
N PRO A 35 -13.04 3.60 1.83
CA PRO A 35 -14.03 2.55 1.65
C PRO A 35 -13.63 1.28 2.41
N LYS A 36 -14.62 0.59 2.97
CA LYS A 36 -14.44 -0.69 3.62
C LYS A 36 -13.77 -1.70 2.68
N GLY A 37 -12.79 -2.44 3.18
CA GLY A 37 -12.02 -3.38 2.38
C GLY A 37 -10.76 -2.79 1.74
N THR A 38 -10.52 -1.48 1.89
CA THR A 38 -9.27 -0.86 1.44
C THR A 38 -8.10 -1.39 2.27
N LEU A 39 -6.99 -1.71 1.60
CA LEU A 39 -5.75 -2.14 2.26
C LEU A 39 -5.02 -0.92 2.86
N VAL A 40 -4.36 -1.12 3.99
CA VAL A 40 -3.62 -0.07 4.70
C VAL A 40 -2.58 0.59 3.80
N ILE A 41 -1.88 -0.18 2.95
CA ILE A 41 -0.90 0.36 2.01
C ILE A 41 -1.54 1.33 0.99
N ARG A 42 -2.77 1.04 0.51
CA ARG A 42 -3.52 1.93 -0.39
C ARG A 42 -4.03 3.18 0.31
N ALA A 43 -4.43 3.05 1.57
CA ALA A 43 -4.82 4.19 2.39
C ALA A 43 -3.62 5.13 2.64
N ALA A 44 -2.43 4.60 2.91
CA ALA A 44 -1.21 5.39 3.04
C ALA A 44 -0.83 6.14 1.75
N GLU A 45 -0.98 5.50 0.59
CA GLU A 45 -0.75 6.13 -0.72
C GLU A 45 -1.66 7.36 -0.95
N GLN A 46 -2.91 7.32 -0.50
CA GLN A 46 -3.83 8.47 -0.60
C GLN A 46 -3.35 9.68 0.20
N LEU A 47 -2.61 9.45 1.28
CA LEU A 47 -1.97 10.49 2.09
C LEU A 47 -0.60 10.94 1.54
N GLY A 48 -0.12 10.34 0.45
CA GLY A 48 1.22 10.57 -0.08
C GLY A 48 2.33 9.91 0.75
N ILE A 49 1.98 9.01 1.67
CA ILE A 49 2.95 8.25 2.47
C ILE A 49 3.37 7.02 1.69
N GLU A 50 4.62 6.98 1.25
CA GLU A 50 5.18 5.84 0.55
C GLU A 50 5.69 4.79 1.54
N ILE A 51 5.05 3.61 1.57
CA ILE A 51 5.50 2.44 2.32
C ILE A 51 6.35 1.58 1.37
N PRO A 52 7.61 1.25 1.73
CA PRO A 52 8.49 0.44 0.87
C PRO A 52 7.90 -0.96 0.64
N ARG A 53 8.04 -1.48 -0.57
CA ARG A 53 7.49 -2.77 -0.99
C ARG A 53 8.23 -3.33 -2.20
N PHE A 54 8.18 -4.66 -2.37
CA PHE A 54 8.70 -5.35 -3.55
C PHE A 54 7.63 -6.21 -4.23
N CYS A 55 6.83 -6.96 -3.48
CA CYS A 55 5.86 -7.92 -4.03
C CYS A 55 4.44 -7.37 -4.19
N ASP A 56 4.19 -6.13 -3.81
CA ASP A 56 2.87 -5.52 -3.94
C ASP A 56 2.78 -4.67 -5.20
N HIS A 57 1.67 -4.81 -5.92
CA HIS A 57 1.33 -3.99 -7.09
C HIS A 57 -0.17 -3.73 -7.13
N PRO A 58 -0.63 -2.51 -7.50
CA PRO A 58 -2.05 -2.15 -7.52
C PRO A 58 -2.95 -3.03 -8.40
N ALA A 59 -2.38 -3.63 -9.45
CA ALA A 59 -3.11 -4.48 -10.39
C ALA A 59 -3.04 -5.98 -10.06
N LEU A 60 -2.41 -6.37 -8.95
CA LEU A 60 -2.25 -7.76 -8.53
C LEU A 60 -2.83 -7.97 -7.14
N ASP A 61 -3.24 -9.19 -6.87
CA ASP A 61 -3.68 -9.58 -5.53
C ASP A 61 -2.52 -9.52 -4.52
N PRO A 62 -2.78 -9.11 -3.28
CA PRO A 62 -1.74 -9.00 -2.25
C PRO A 62 -1.08 -10.35 -1.94
N ALA A 63 0.22 -10.47 -2.19
CA ALA A 63 0.97 -11.69 -1.94
C ALA A 63 1.50 -11.79 -0.50
N GLY A 64 1.83 -10.66 0.13
CA GLY A 64 2.39 -10.61 1.48
C GLY A 64 3.74 -11.33 1.64
N ALA A 65 4.47 -11.56 0.54
CA ALA A 65 5.64 -12.42 0.50
C ALA A 65 6.94 -11.73 0.96
N CYS A 66 7.23 -10.53 0.47
CA CYS A 66 8.50 -9.86 0.73
C CYS A 66 8.62 -9.30 2.15
N ARG A 67 7.52 -9.01 2.81
CA ARG A 67 7.43 -8.44 4.17
C ARG A 67 8.08 -7.06 4.33
N GLN A 68 8.44 -6.39 3.25
CA GLN A 68 9.06 -5.06 3.30
C GLN A 68 8.09 -3.96 3.78
N CYS A 69 6.80 -4.11 3.50
CA CYS A 69 5.76 -3.14 3.84
C CYS A 69 5.26 -3.25 5.29
N ILE A 70 6.10 -3.69 6.22
CA ILE A 70 5.75 -3.83 7.64
C ILE A 70 5.47 -2.46 8.26
N VAL A 71 4.34 -2.36 8.96
CA VAL A 71 3.92 -1.20 9.75
C VAL A 71 3.54 -1.63 11.15
N GLU A 72 3.57 -0.72 12.10
CA GLU A 72 3.06 -0.93 13.44
C GLU A 72 1.58 -0.55 13.50
N VAL A 73 0.76 -1.46 14.00
CA VAL A 73 -0.67 -1.21 14.25
C VAL A 73 -0.90 -1.22 15.75
N GLU A 74 -1.50 -0.16 16.26
CA GLU A 74 -1.76 -0.04 17.69
C GLU A 74 -2.70 -1.15 18.17
N GLY A 75 -2.38 -1.76 19.31
CA GLY A 75 -3.09 -2.93 19.83
C GLY A 75 -2.60 -4.28 19.29
N GLN A 76 -1.72 -4.31 18.30
CA GLN A 76 -1.09 -5.55 17.82
C GLN A 76 0.28 -5.77 18.46
N ARG A 77 0.56 -7.04 18.82
CA ARG A 77 1.85 -7.39 19.48
C ARG A 77 3.04 -7.38 18.52
N LYS A 78 2.80 -7.48 17.23
CA LYS A 78 3.84 -7.59 16.20
C LYS A 78 3.53 -6.65 15.05
N PRO A 79 4.55 -6.08 14.40
CA PRO A 79 4.37 -5.36 13.16
C PRO A 79 3.74 -6.24 12.07
N MET A 80 2.88 -5.66 11.25
CA MET A 80 2.10 -6.37 10.23
C MET A 80 2.38 -5.82 8.83
N ALA A 81 2.23 -6.66 7.81
CA ALA A 81 2.39 -6.24 6.42
C ALA A 81 1.18 -5.41 5.95
N SER A 82 1.39 -4.14 5.65
CA SER A 82 0.33 -3.22 5.25
C SER A 82 -0.38 -3.59 3.94
N CYS A 83 0.27 -4.39 3.08
CA CYS A 83 -0.33 -4.88 1.84
C CYS A 83 -1.35 -6.01 2.04
N THR A 84 -1.45 -6.60 3.24
CA THR A 84 -2.38 -7.71 3.53
C THR A 84 -3.45 -7.38 4.56
N ILE A 85 -3.35 -6.24 5.22
CA ILE A 85 -4.32 -5.81 6.23
C ILE A 85 -5.33 -4.84 5.62
N THR A 86 -6.61 -5.08 5.89
CA THR A 86 -7.69 -4.16 5.56
C THR A 86 -7.87 -3.11 6.64
N CYS A 87 -8.23 -1.90 6.24
CA CYS A 87 -8.56 -0.83 7.16
C CYS A 87 -9.80 -1.19 7.98
N THR A 88 -9.74 -0.93 9.28
CA THR A 88 -10.85 -1.10 10.23
C THR A 88 -11.12 0.19 10.98
N GLU A 89 -12.33 0.36 11.48
CA GLU A 89 -12.74 1.55 12.20
C GLU A 89 -11.88 1.78 13.44
N GLY A 90 -11.39 3.01 13.60
CA GLY A 90 -10.55 3.42 14.73
C GLY A 90 -9.12 2.87 14.69
N MET A 91 -8.69 2.24 13.59
CA MET A 91 -7.33 1.72 13.47
C MET A 91 -6.30 2.86 13.51
N VAL A 92 -5.25 2.68 14.30
CA VAL A 92 -4.10 3.58 14.36
C VAL A 92 -2.90 2.85 13.80
N VAL A 93 -2.36 3.36 12.69
CA VAL A 93 -1.21 2.80 11.97
C VAL A 93 -0.04 3.77 12.06
N LYS A 94 1.13 3.24 12.40
CA LYS A 94 2.40 3.98 12.41
C LYS A 94 3.34 3.36 11.38
N THR A 95 3.77 4.17 10.43
CA THR A 95 4.71 3.76 9.38
C THR A 95 6.16 3.96 9.85
N GLN A 96 7.12 3.74 8.96
CA GLN A 96 8.54 4.01 9.23
C GLN A 96 8.83 5.47 9.57
N LEU A 97 7.91 6.38 9.28
CA LEU A 97 8.08 7.80 9.57
C LEU A 97 7.83 8.15 11.05
N SER A 98 6.95 7.40 11.71
CA SER A 98 6.54 7.67 13.10
C SER A 98 6.87 6.56 14.09
N SER A 99 7.19 5.34 13.61
CA SER A 99 7.51 4.18 14.45
C SER A 99 8.94 3.67 14.24
N PRO A 100 9.80 3.72 15.28
CA PRO A 100 11.13 3.10 15.23
C PRO A 100 11.05 1.57 15.09
N VAL A 101 9.95 0.96 15.54
CA VAL A 101 9.73 -0.49 15.42
C VAL A 101 9.49 -0.87 13.95
N ALA A 102 8.65 -0.11 13.25
CA ALA A 102 8.41 -0.32 11.81
C ALA A 102 9.68 -0.07 11.00
N GLU A 103 10.41 1.02 11.27
CA GLU A 103 11.67 1.34 10.61
C GLU A 103 12.70 0.22 10.79
N LYS A 104 12.92 -0.23 12.03
CA LYS A 104 13.87 -1.32 12.34
C LYS A 104 13.48 -2.63 11.64
N ALA A 105 12.19 -2.96 11.62
CA ALA A 105 11.70 -4.16 10.96
C ALA A 105 11.90 -4.11 9.44
N GLN A 106 11.58 -3.00 8.80
CA GLN A 106 11.80 -2.78 7.37
C GLN A 106 13.30 -2.83 7.00
N ARG A 107 14.16 -2.23 7.82
CA ARG A 107 15.61 -2.31 7.66
C ARG A 107 16.13 -3.74 7.74
N GLY A 108 15.66 -4.52 8.73
CA GLY A 108 16.03 -5.93 8.89
C GLY A 108 15.60 -6.78 7.70
N VAL A 109 14.40 -6.55 7.14
CA VAL A 109 13.95 -7.24 5.91
C VAL A 109 14.86 -6.89 4.74
N MET A 110 15.23 -5.61 4.57
CA MET A 110 16.16 -5.18 3.53
C MET A 110 17.53 -5.87 3.68
N GLU A 111 18.06 -5.93 4.89
CA GLU A 111 19.33 -6.65 5.19
C GLU A 111 19.25 -8.12 4.77
N LEU A 112 18.15 -8.81 5.10
CA LEU A 112 17.94 -10.21 4.70
C LEU A 112 17.89 -10.38 3.18
N LEU A 113 17.25 -9.46 2.46
CA LEU A 113 17.19 -9.49 0.99
C LEU A 113 18.56 -9.25 0.36
N LEU A 114 19.41 -8.45 1.00
CA LEU A 114 20.73 -8.09 0.48
C LEU A 114 21.84 -9.10 0.81
N ILE A 115 21.68 -9.97 1.80
CA ILE A 115 22.70 -10.95 2.23
C ILE A 115 23.22 -11.81 1.07
N ASN A 116 22.32 -12.29 0.22
CA ASN A 116 22.65 -13.15 -0.93
C ASN A 116 22.46 -12.43 -2.28
N HIS A 117 22.29 -11.11 -2.26
CA HIS A 117 22.08 -10.34 -3.47
C HIS A 117 23.40 -10.14 -4.21
N PRO A 118 23.46 -10.42 -5.55
CA PRO A 118 24.67 -10.23 -6.33
C PRO A 118 25.14 -8.77 -6.31
N LEU A 119 26.46 -8.55 -6.28
CA LEU A 119 27.08 -7.22 -6.34
C LEU A 119 27.36 -6.76 -7.77
N ASP A 120 26.53 -7.17 -8.72
CA ASP A 120 26.72 -6.99 -10.16
C ASP A 120 25.94 -5.77 -10.72
N CYS A 121 25.70 -4.75 -9.91
CA CYS A 121 24.92 -3.56 -10.31
C CYS A 121 25.38 -2.92 -11.62
N PRO A 122 26.69 -2.79 -11.92
CA PRO A 122 27.15 -2.18 -13.18
C PRO A 122 26.74 -2.95 -14.45
N VAL A 123 26.52 -4.25 -14.34
CA VAL A 123 26.12 -5.14 -15.46
C VAL A 123 24.71 -5.70 -15.28
N CYS A 124 23.98 -5.24 -14.30
CA CYS A 124 22.61 -5.69 -14.02
C CYS A 124 21.61 -4.93 -14.90
N ASP A 125 20.69 -5.65 -15.55
CA ASP A 125 19.63 -5.08 -16.38
C ASP A 125 18.69 -4.15 -15.62
N LYS A 126 18.57 -4.31 -14.29
CA LYS A 126 17.82 -3.43 -13.38
C LYS A 126 18.63 -2.24 -12.88
N GLY A 127 19.84 -2.05 -13.35
CA GLY A 127 20.66 -0.88 -12.99
C GLY A 127 19.95 0.42 -13.31
N GLY A 128 19.83 1.32 -12.30
CA GLY A 128 19.09 2.59 -12.43
C GLY A 128 17.62 2.54 -12.00
N GLU A 129 16.93 1.40 -12.14
CA GLU A 129 15.51 1.23 -11.79
C GLU A 129 15.29 0.27 -10.61
N CYS A 130 16.36 -0.17 -9.97
CA CYS A 130 16.30 -1.21 -8.95
C CYS A 130 15.70 -0.69 -7.64
N PRO A 131 14.56 -1.24 -7.16
CA PRO A 131 13.93 -0.81 -5.91
C PRO A 131 14.83 -0.95 -4.68
N SER A 132 15.74 -1.94 -4.64
CA SER A 132 16.67 -2.12 -3.52
C SER A 132 17.75 -1.03 -3.43
N ARG A 133 17.98 -0.26 -4.48
CA ARG A 133 18.90 0.90 -4.47
C ARG A 133 18.22 2.23 -4.21
N THR A 134 16.97 2.37 -4.62
CA THR A 134 16.20 3.61 -4.51
C THR A 134 15.52 3.77 -3.16
N ARG A 135 15.34 2.67 -2.43
CA ARG A 135 14.68 2.68 -1.13
C ARG A 135 15.72 2.68 0.00
N ARG A 136 16.12 3.87 0.36
CA ARG A 136 16.97 4.16 1.53
C ARG A 136 16.14 4.76 2.64
#